data_c1935fd6533707fafc1b3c68ef472a59
#
_entry.id   c1935fd6533707fafc1b3c68ef472a59
#
_cell.length_a   1.000
_cell.length_b   1.000
_cell.length_c   1.000
_cell.angle_alpha   90.00
_cell.angle_beta   90.00
_cell.angle_gamma   90.00
#
_symmetry.space_group_name_H-M   'P 1'
#
loop_
_entity.id
_entity.type
_entity.pdbx_description
1 polymer ?
#
loop_
_entity_poly.entity_id
_entity_poly.type
_entity_poly.pdbx_seq_one_letter_code
_entity_poly.pdbx_strand_id
1 'polypeptide(L)'
;MEKKKKTGPDECCRAERQIGYEVRTLNQVIGRLVNSYQSKVDEKAGINRMQGWIIGYLYRHSEEAVFQKDLEAEFQMARSTASGILQAMEKKGLITREPIPRDARLKRLVLTPKGMEFQMEIIDNFAR
;
A
#
# COMPACT_ATOMS: atom_id res chain seq x y z
N MET A 1 50.56 -9.87 -16.43
CA MET A 1 50.09 -8.76 -15.60
C MET A 1 48.59 -8.68 -15.71
N GLU A 2 47.91 -9.05 -14.65
CA GLU A 2 46.47 -8.88 -14.59
C GLU A 2 46.15 -7.40 -14.44
N LYS A 3 45.53 -6.83 -15.47
CA LYS A 3 44.94 -5.52 -15.35
C LYS A 3 43.74 -5.66 -14.40
N LYS A 4 43.87 -5.16 -13.19
CA LYS A 4 42.71 -4.95 -12.32
C LYS A 4 41.70 -4.13 -13.12
N LYS A 5 40.57 -4.72 -13.46
CA LYS A 5 39.43 -3.99 -13.98
C LYS A 5 39.06 -2.93 -12.94
N LYS A 6 39.45 -1.72 -13.18
CA LYS A 6 38.89 -0.58 -12.46
C LYS A 6 37.43 -0.54 -12.87
N THR A 7 36.55 -0.92 -11.96
CA THR A 7 35.15 -0.59 -12.09
C THR A 7 35.04 0.92 -12.18
N GLY A 8 34.97 1.43 -13.39
CA GLY A 8 34.80 2.86 -13.61
C GLY A 8 33.43 3.31 -13.11
N PRO A 9 33.24 4.61 -12.85
CA PRO A 9 31.94 5.16 -12.45
C PRO A 9 30.81 4.75 -13.39
N ASP A 10 31.14 4.46 -14.65
CA ASP A 10 30.17 4.04 -15.65
C ASP A 10 29.62 2.63 -15.42
N GLU A 11 30.42 1.72 -14.88
CA GLU A 11 29.97 0.36 -14.56
C GLU A 11 29.06 0.33 -13.35
N CYS A 12 29.37 1.13 -12.34
CA CYS A 12 28.51 1.26 -11.16
C CYS A 12 27.14 1.83 -11.55
N CYS A 13 27.12 2.91 -12.32
CA CYS A 13 25.88 3.52 -12.81
C CYS A 13 25.09 2.59 -13.76
N ARG A 14 25.80 1.70 -14.47
CA ARG A 14 25.15 0.71 -15.33
C ARG A 14 24.46 -0.38 -14.50
N ALA A 15 25.15 -0.86 -13.46
CA ALA A 15 24.58 -1.87 -12.54
C ALA A 15 23.35 -1.31 -11.81
N GLU A 16 23.43 -0.09 -11.30
CA GLU A 16 22.30 0.58 -10.63
C GLU A 16 21.11 0.76 -11.56
N ARG A 17 21.35 1.16 -12.80
CA ARG A 17 20.30 1.29 -13.81
C ARG A 17 19.68 -0.05 -14.17
N GLN A 18 20.48 -1.12 -14.21
CA GLN A 18 20.01 -2.47 -14.50
C GLN A 18 19.15 -3.00 -13.35
N ILE A 19 19.61 -2.83 -12.11
CA ILE A 19 18.86 -3.20 -10.90
C ILE A 19 17.54 -2.45 -10.86
N GLY A 20 17.55 -1.15 -11.10
CA GLY A 20 16.35 -0.32 -11.15
C GLY A 20 15.36 -0.79 -12.23
N TYR A 21 15.86 -1.18 -13.39
CA TYR A 21 15.05 -1.74 -14.46
C TYR A 21 14.41 -3.07 -14.05
N GLU A 22 15.19 -3.99 -13.46
CA GLU A 22 14.72 -5.28 -13.01
C GLU A 22 13.67 -5.15 -11.91
N VAL A 23 13.90 -4.27 -10.94
CA VAL A 23 12.93 -3.97 -9.86
C VAL A 23 11.63 -3.42 -10.44
N ARG A 24 11.72 -2.51 -11.41
CA ARG A 24 10.54 -1.95 -12.09
C ARG A 24 9.77 -3.04 -12.86
N THR A 25 10.48 -3.89 -13.59
CA THR A 25 9.87 -4.98 -14.34
C THR A 25 9.19 -5.98 -13.42
N LEU A 26 9.87 -6.36 -12.34
CA LEU A 26 9.31 -7.23 -11.30
C LEU A 26 8.05 -6.62 -10.68
N ASN A 27 8.10 -5.35 -10.33
CA ASN A 27 6.94 -4.62 -9.82
C ASN A 27 5.76 -4.61 -10.79
N GLN A 28 6.03 -4.46 -12.09
CA GLN A 28 4.99 -4.52 -13.12
C GLN A 28 4.37 -5.91 -13.21
N VAL A 29 5.19 -6.96 -13.17
CA VAL A 29 4.71 -8.35 -13.23
C VAL A 29 3.88 -8.67 -12.00
N ILE A 30 4.39 -8.37 -10.82
CA ILE A 30 3.66 -8.54 -9.55
C ILE A 30 2.36 -7.74 -9.58
N GLY A 31 2.41 -6.49 -10.04
CA GLY A 31 1.23 -5.64 -10.18
C GLY A 31 0.17 -6.23 -11.08
N ARG A 32 0.55 -6.83 -12.21
CA ARG A 32 -0.39 -7.52 -13.11
C ARG A 32 -1.01 -8.74 -12.46
N LEU A 33 -0.19 -9.54 -11.77
CA LEU A 33 -0.68 -10.72 -11.04
C LEU A 33 -1.66 -10.30 -9.95
N VAL A 34 -1.29 -9.33 -9.12
CA VAL A 34 -2.15 -8.80 -8.07
C VAL A 34 -3.45 -8.24 -8.66
N ASN A 35 -3.36 -7.46 -9.75
CA ASN A 35 -4.54 -6.92 -10.42
C ASN A 35 -5.46 -8.00 -10.99
N SER A 36 -4.90 -9.10 -11.52
CA SER A 36 -5.73 -10.17 -12.06
C SER A 36 -6.55 -10.87 -10.98
N TYR A 37 -6.02 -10.95 -9.76
CA TYR A 37 -6.74 -11.50 -8.61
C TYR A 37 -7.66 -10.48 -7.94
N GLN A 38 -7.24 -9.23 -7.83
CA GLN A 38 -8.02 -8.16 -7.20
C GLN A 38 -9.14 -7.61 -8.06
N SER A 39 -8.97 -7.63 -9.39
CA SER A 39 -9.93 -6.97 -10.30
C SER A 39 -11.38 -7.44 -10.12
N LYS A 40 -11.58 -8.71 -9.78
CA LYS A 40 -12.92 -9.27 -9.55
C LYS A 40 -13.55 -8.81 -8.24
N VAL A 41 -12.72 -8.58 -7.22
CA VAL A 41 -13.16 -8.14 -5.90
C VAL A 41 -13.30 -6.61 -5.89
N ASP A 42 -12.37 -5.91 -6.50
CA ASP A 42 -12.34 -4.45 -6.60
C ASP A 42 -13.53 -3.91 -7.41
N GLU A 43 -13.85 -4.56 -8.50
CA GLU A 43 -14.97 -4.17 -9.37
C GLU A 43 -16.31 -4.26 -8.64
N LYS A 44 -16.47 -5.29 -7.81
CA LYS A 44 -17.66 -5.53 -6.98
C LYS A 44 -17.80 -4.53 -5.84
N ALA A 45 -16.68 -4.13 -5.23
CA ALA A 45 -16.64 -3.26 -4.06
C ALA A 45 -16.38 -1.78 -4.40
N GLY A 46 -16.00 -1.46 -5.64
CA GLY A 46 -15.62 -0.11 -6.05
C GLY A 46 -14.37 0.40 -5.33
N ILE A 47 -13.45 -0.50 -5.02
CA ILE A 47 -12.23 -0.21 -4.26
C ILE A 47 -11.05 -0.19 -5.23
N ASN A 48 -10.25 0.88 -5.22
CA ASN A 48 -9.06 0.94 -6.03
C ASN A 48 -7.87 0.27 -5.33
N ARG A 49 -6.80 0.04 -6.08
CA ARG A 49 -5.59 -0.65 -5.62
C ARG A 49 -4.97 -0.04 -4.35
N MET A 50 -4.86 1.28 -4.30
CA MET A 50 -4.29 1.97 -3.14
C MET A 50 -5.17 1.80 -1.90
N GLN A 51 -6.47 1.88 -2.08
CA GLN A 51 -7.44 1.64 -0.99
C GLN A 51 -7.32 0.21 -0.47
N GLY A 52 -7.16 -0.76 -1.36
CA GLY A 52 -6.93 -2.15 -0.98
C GLY A 52 -5.66 -2.34 -0.16
N TRP A 53 -4.58 -1.66 -0.52
CA TRP A 53 -3.32 -1.72 0.23
C TRP A 53 -3.44 -1.07 1.60
N ILE A 54 -4.15 0.03 1.71
CA ILE A 54 -4.41 0.69 2.99
C ILE A 54 -5.25 -0.22 3.91
N ILE A 55 -6.25 -0.87 3.36
CA ILE A 55 -7.05 -1.86 4.12
C ILE A 55 -6.16 -2.97 4.65
N GLY A 56 -5.30 -3.52 3.82
CA GLY A 56 -4.33 -4.56 4.21
C GLY A 56 -3.38 -4.09 5.31
N TYR A 57 -2.90 -2.87 5.22
CA TYR A 57 -2.05 -2.26 6.24
C TYR A 57 -2.79 -2.12 7.58
N LEU A 58 -3.98 -1.57 7.56
CA LEU A 58 -4.80 -1.39 8.76
C LEU A 58 -5.18 -2.74 9.39
N TYR A 59 -5.43 -3.74 8.58
CA TYR A 59 -5.70 -5.10 9.05
C TYR A 59 -4.51 -5.70 9.80
N ARG A 60 -3.31 -5.59 9.23
CA ARG A 60 -2.08 -6.11 9.87
C ARG A 60 -1.71 -5.36 11.15
N HIS A 61 -2.08 -4.10 11.26
CA HIS A 61 -1.80 -3.25 12.42
C HIS A 61 -3.06 -2.97 13.26
N SER A 62 -4.02 -3.90 13.26
CA SER A 62 -5.31 -3.74 13.93
C SER A 62 -5.20 -3.59 15.45
N GLU A 63 -4.13 -4.10 16.05
CA GLU A 63 -3.86 -3.97 17.49
C GLU A 63 -3.17 -2.65 17.86
N GLU A 64 -2.70 -1.91 16.88
CA GLU A 64 -2.01 -0.65 17.07
C GLU A 64 -2.89 0.52 16.65
N ALA A 65 -2.63 1.69 17.21
CA ALA A 65 -3.25 2.91 16.75
C ALA A 65 -2.55 3.39 15.48
N VAL A 66 -3.24 3.40 14.36
CA VAL A 66 -2.72 3.87 13.07
C VAL A 66 -3.31 5.24 12.76
N PHE A 67 -2.45 6.17 12.40
CA PHE A 67 -2.80 7.53 12.05
C PHE A 67 -2.48 7.81 10.57
N GLN A 68 -3.02 8.89 10.05
CA GLN A 68 -2.74 9.31 8.67
C GLN A 68 -1.24 9.47 8.40
N LYS A 69 -0.47 9.99 9.36
CA LYS A 69 0.99 10.13 9.25
C LYS A 69 1.68 8.81 8.95
N ASP A 70 1.21 7.74 9.56
CA ASP A 70 1.79 6.41 9.38
C ASP A 70 1.61 5.92 7.94
N LEU A 71 0.44 6.20 7.36
CA LEU A 71 0.16 5.88 5.95
C LEU A 71 0.97 6.76 5.00
N GLU A 72 1.11 8.04 5.31
CA GLU A 72 1.93 8.96 4.53
C GLU A 72 3.38 8.48 4.44
N ALA A 73 3.93 8.02 5.56
CA ALA A 73 5.29 7.48 5.64
C ALA A 73 5.42 6.13 4.93
N GLU A 74 4.50 5.21 5.20
CA GLU A 74 4.55 3.85 4.66
C GLU A 74 4.42 3.82 3.14
N PHE A 75 3.48 4.57 2.60
CA PHE A 75 3.20 4.61 1.16
C PHE A 75 3.87 5.78 0.44
N GLN A 76 4.69 6.55 1.14
CA GLN A 76 5.43 7.70 0.59
C GLN A 76 4.51 8.64 -0.20
N MET A 77 3.41 9.03 0.41
CA MET A 77 2.43 9.91 -0.22
C MET A 77 2.33 11.26 0.49
N ALA A 78 1.94 12.28 -0.26
CA ALA A 78 1.71 13.60 0.27
C ALA A 78 0.45 13.62 1.18
N ARG A 79 0.42 14.54 2.13
CA ARG A 79 -0.70 14.71 3.06
C ARG A 79 -2.04 14.93 2.34
N SER A 80 -2.04 15.75 1.30
CA SER A 80 -3.24 16.02 0.51
C SER A 80 -3.77 14.77 -0.19
N THR A 81 -2.86 13.94 -0.72
CA THR A 81 -3.20 12.66 -1.37
C THR A 81 -3.81 11.71 -0.35
N ALA A 82 -3.16 11.54 0.79
CA ALA A 82 -3.64 10.68 1.87
C ALA A 82 -5.03 11.13 2.35
N SER A 83 -5.23 12.43 2.58
CA SER A 83 -6.52 12.98 2.97
C SER A 83 -7.63 12.65 1.99
N GLY A 84 -7.36 12.83 0.69
CA GLY A 84 -8.35 12.52 -0.37
C GLY A 84 -8.73 11.05 -0.41
N ILE A 85 -7.74 10.17 -0.31
CA ILE A 85 -7.96 8.72 -0.32
C ILE A 85 -8.79 8.29 0.90
N LEU A 86 -8.41 8.78 2.08
CA LEU A 86 -9.09 8.43 3.33
C LEU A 86 -10.53 8.96 3.37
N GLN A 87 -10.78 10.16 2.84
CA GLN A 87 -12.15 10.67 2.71
C GLN A 87 -13.00 9.79 1.81
N ALA A 88 -12.45 9.34 0.69
CA ALA A 88 -13.16 8.43 -0.23
C ALA A 88 -13.46 7.09 0.45
N MET A 89 -12.51 6.54 1.20
CA MET A 89 -12.70 5.29 1.94
C MET A 89 -13.75 5.43 3.06
N GLU A 90 -13.75 6.56 3.73
CA GLU A 90 -14.76 6.87 4.76
C GLU A 90 -16.17 6.93 4.17
N LYS A 91 -16.32 7.59 3.02
CA LYS A 91 -17.60 7.64 2.29
C LYS A 91 -18.09 6.28 1.84
N LYS A 92 -17.18 5.38 1.47
CA LYS A 92 -17.51 4.01 1.09
C LYS A 92 -17.80 3.11 2.31
N GLY A 93 -17.61 3.62 3.52
CA GLY A 93 -17.83 2.87 4.75
C GLY A 93 -16.76 1.82 5.02
N LEU A 94 -15.55 1.98 4.49
CA LEU A 94 -14.44 1.04 4.67
C LEU A 94 -13.65 1.30 5.94
N ILE A 95 -13.55 2.57 6.33
CA ILE A 95 -12.84 3.01 7.53
C ILE A 95 -13.68 4.01 8.31
N THR A 96 -13.35 4.15 9.58
CA THR A 96 -13.83 5.23 10.45
C THR A 96 -12.64 5.95 11.06
N ARG A 97 -12.85 7.21 11.43
CA ARG A 97 -11.86 8.00 12.14
C ARG A 97 -12.36 8.22 13.57
N GLU A 98 -11.60 7.73 14.52
CA GLU A 98 -11.94 7.86 15.94
C GLU A 98 -10.97 8.80 16.64
N PRO A 99 -11.47 9.82 17.40
CA PRO A 99 -10.59 10.67 18.19
C PRO A 99 -9.96 9.84 19.31
N ILE A 100 -8.70 10.13 19.63
CA ILE A 100 -8.05 9.52 20.79
C ILE A 100 -8.25 10.37 22.04
N PRO A 101 -8.29 9.77 23.25
CA PRO A 101 -8.53 10.51 24.48
C PRO A 101 -7.49 11.60 24.79
N ARG A 102 -6.27 11.44 24.29
CA ARG A 102 -5.15 12.37 24.56
C ARG A 102 -5.19 13.66 23.74
N ASP A 103 -5.68 13.57 22.51
CA ASP A 103 -5.70 14.71 21.59
C ASP A 103 -6.81 14.53 20.55
N ALA A 104 -7.82 15.39 20.63
CA ALA A 104 -8.95 15.38 19.69
C ALA A 104 -8.56 15.72 18.25
N ARG A 105 -7.35 16.28 18.04
CA ARG A 105 -6.83 16.57 16.70
C ARG A 105 -6.30 15.32 16.00
N LEU A 106 -5.87 14.33 16.77
CA LEU A 106 -5.39 13.05 16.26
C LEU A 106 -6.54 12.06 16.20
N LYS A 107 -6.83 11.58 15.01
CA LYS A 107 -7.85 10.58 14.78
C LYS A 107 -7.21 9.29 14.31
N ARG A 108 -7.41 8.22 15.03
CA ARG A 108 -6.94 6.91 14.60
C ARG A 108 -7.86 6.36 13.52
N LEU A 109 -7.26 5.63 12.59
CA LEU A 109 -7.96 4.99 11.50
C LEU A 109 -8.34 3.57 11.90
N VAL A 110 -9.61 3.23 11.77
CA VAL A 110 -10.13 1.91 12.15
C VAL A 110 -10.88 1.31 10.98
N LEU A 111 -10.61 0.03 10.68
CA LEU A 111 -11.38 -0.71 9.68
C LEU A 111 -12.81 -0.96 10.19
N THR A 112 -13.76 -0.74 9.31
CA THR A 112 -15.16 -1.12 9.55
C THR A 112 -15.33 -2.63 9.28
N PRO A 113 -16.44 -3.25 9.72
CA PRO A 113 -16.75 -4.63 9.33
C PRO A 113 -16.71 -4.85 7.82
N LYS A 114 -17.15 -3.88 7.02
CA LYS A 114 -17.10 -3.93 5.56
C LYS A 114 -15.66 -3.99 5.03
N GLY A 115 -14.76 -3.18 5.60
CA GLY A 115 -13.33 -3.21 5.26
C GLY A 115 -12.68 -4.54 5.65
N MET A 116 -13.06 -5.11 6.79
CA MET A 116 -12.61 -6.43 7.25
C MET A 116 -13.06 -7.54 6.30
N GLU A 117 -14.30 -7.53 5.87
CA GLU A 117 -14.83 -8.50 4.89
C GLU A 117 -14.05 -8.46 3.59
N PHE A 118 -13.76 -7.27 3.08
CA PHE A 118 -12.96 -7.10 1.87
C PHE A 118 -11.58 -7.76 2.01
N GLN A 119 -10.91 -7.52 3.13
CA GLN A 119 -9.60 -8.12 3.40
C GLN A 119 -9.68 -9.64 3.51
N MET A 120 -10.69 -10.17 4.16
CA MET A 120 -10.91 -11.61 4.29
C MET A 120 -11.15 -12.27 2.94
N GLU A 121 -11.92 -11.65 2.05
CA GLU A 121 -12.12 -12.15 0.68
C GLU A 121 -10.80 -12.21 -0.10
N ILE A 122 -9.95 -11.20 0.05
CA ILE A 122 -8.62 -11.19 -0.58
C ILE A 122 -7.79 -12.35 -0.05
N ILE A 123 -7.72 -12.53 1.26
CA ILE A 123 -6.95 -13.60 1.89
C ILE A 123 -7.44 -14.96 1.40
N ASP A 124 -8.74 -15.18 1.36
CA ASP A 124 -9.34 -16.43 0.89
C ASP A 124 -9.01 -16.71 -0.57
N ASN A 125 -9.02 -15.68 -1.40
CA ASN A 125 -8.69 -15.81 -2.82
C ASN A 125 -7.21 -16.14 -3.05
N PHE A 126 -6.31 -15.64 -2.20
CA PHE A 126 -4.89 -15.99 -2.27
C PHE A 126 -4.58 -17.37 -1.68
N ALA A 127 -5.39 -17.85 -0.76
CA ALA A 127 -5.21 -19.18 -0.12
C ALA A 127 -5.68 -20.34 -1.01
N ARG A 128 -6.39 -20.05 -2.09
CA ARG A 128 -6.84 -21.02 -3.09
C ARG A 128 -5.86 -21.09 -4.25
#